data_bd6abcd38789f6c81a7310e73811275b
#
_entry.id   bd6abcd38789f6c81a7310e73811275b
#
_cell.length_a   1.000
_cell.length_b   1.000
_cell.length_c   1.000
_cell.angle_alpha   90.00
_cell.angle_beta   90.00
_cell.angle_gamma   90.00
#
_symmetry.space_group_name_H-M   'P 1'
#
loop_
_entity.id
_entity.type
_entity.pdbx_description
1 polymer ?
#
loop_
_entity_poly.entity_id
_entity_poly.type
_entity_poly.pdbx_seq_one_letter_code
_entity_poly.pdbx_strand_id
1 'polypeptide(L)'
;MTDVSQSQIKNRKFGVSQGRLTKSKELQRFPSEDWQAEFFNAQKLDISFVELLTEREFNIDNPVWSEHGRQEIKDACNATKREIYSICIDYIINHSLLDDRTALENVRRVFAVADDLGCKVVIFPLLEESNLETRNSIQFAEMFILLSAEAAKHNLIICVETLMKAGDLVEFLERVDRDNVKAVFDTGNRIVVHDCNNLHDEILRLDGYIEHVHIKDKNNSGENVILGTGLVDFRIVFSALRRINYQGPLNFETTRGQDPLATAAFHISFCKFFQNEVSEDL
;
A
#
# COMPACT_ATOMS: atom_id res chain seq x y z
N MET A 1 19.06 28.73 -2.62
CA MET A 1 18.85 27.29 -2.44
C MET A 1 17.36 26.98 -2.20
N THR A 2 16.45 27.51 -3.01
CA THR A 2 15.01 27.50 -2.66
C THR A 2 14.09 27.09 -3.81
N ASP A 3 14.61 26.53 -4.91
CA ASP A 3 13.73 26.27 -6.08
C ASP A 3 13.64 24.80 -6.49
N VAL A 4 14.44 23.91 -5.95
CA VAL A 4 14.42 22.47 -6.30
C VAL A 4 13.39 21.69 -5.48
N SER A 5 13.08 22.12 -4.24
CA SER A 5 12.15 21.41 -3.35
C SER A 5 10.67 21.57 -3.73
N GLN A 6 10.28 22.73 -4.28
CA GLN A 6 8.87 23.00 -4.64
C GLN A 6 8.42 22.29 -5.93
N SER A 7 9.34 22.00 -6.86
CA SER A 7 8.97 21.31 -8.11
C SER A 7 8.81 19.80 -7.93
N GLN A 8 9.49 19.19 -6.97
CA GLN A 8 9.43 17.74 -6.73
C GLN A 8 8.16 17.30 -6.01
N ILE A 9 7.56 18.14 -5.17
CA ILE A 9 6.32 17.83 -4.44
C ILE A 9 5.10 17.77 -5.39
N LYS A 10 5.18 18.45 -6.54
CA LYS A 10 4.05 18.58 -7.49
C LYS A 10 3.76 17.33 -8.34
N ASN A 11 4.63 16.30 -8.34
CA ASN A 11 4.53 15.16 -9.26
C ASN A 11 4.56 13.79 -8.56
N ARG A 12 4.00 13.65 -7.35
CA ARG A 12 3.89 12.32 -6.74
C ARG A 12 2.99 11.42 -7.58
N LYS A 13 3.45 10.19 -7.81
CA LYS A 13 2.66 9.17 -8.50
C LYS A 13 1.45 8.80 -7.62
N PHE A 14 0.28 8.79 -8.23
CA PHE A 14 -0.90 8.17 -7.64
C PHE A 14 -1.02 6.74 -8.14
N GLY A 15 -1.29 5.84 -7.23
CA GLY A 15 -1.64 4.46 -7.49
C GLY A 15 -3.04 4.13 -7.00
N VAL A 16 -3.49 2.93 -7.32
CA VAL A 16 -4.76 2.40 -6.84
C VAL A 16 -4.64 0.91 -6.56
N SER A 17 -5.15 0.47 -5.42
CA SER A 17 -5.25 -0.97 -5.13
C SER A 17 -6.26 -1.62 -6.07
N GLN A 18 -5.91 -2.78 -6.59
CA GLN A 18 -6.73 -3.55 -7.51
C GLN A 18 -8.14 -3.79 -6.96
N GLY A 19 -9.14 -3.72 -7.83
CA GLY A 19 -10.55 -3.84 -7.47
C GLY A 19 -11.20 -2.53 -7.03
N ARG A 20 -10.49 -1.40 -7.03
CA ARG A 20 -11.07 -0.10 -6.65
C ARG A 20 -11.71 0.66 -7.80
N LEU A 21 -11.41 0.31 -9.05
CA LEU A 21 -11.91 1.00 -10.25
C LEU A 21 -12.99 0.24 -11.01
N THR A 22 -13.38 -0.94 -10.51
CA THR A 22 -14.46 -1.77 -11.06
C THR A 22 -15.54 -2.05 -10.01
N LYS A 23 -16.74 -2.39 -10.45
CA LYS A 23 -17.86 -2.68 -9.53
C LYS A 23 -17.70 -4.08 -8.91
N SER A 24 -17.88 -4.19 -7.61
CA SER A 24 -17.93 -5.46 -6.89
C SER A 24 -18.75 -5.30 -5.60
N LYS A 25 -19.21 -6.40 -5.04
CA LYS A 25 -19.84 -6.39 -3.70
C LYS A 25 -18.83 -6.24 -2.58
N GLU A 26 -17.69 -6.88 -2.71
CA GLU A 26 -16.62 -6.87 -1.72
C GLU A 26 -15.57 -5.80 -2.09
N LEU A 27 -15.09 -5.06 -1.11
CA LEU A 27 -14.13 -3.97 -1.34
C LEU A 27 -12.73 -4.51 -1.59
N GLN A 28 -12.25 -5.45 -0.80
CA GLN A 28 -10.94 -6.10 -0.94
C GLN A 28 -11.10 -7.42 -1.67
N ARG A 29 -10.93 -7.39 -2.98
CA ARG A 29 -11.13 -8.56 -3.84
C ARG A 29 -10.42 -8.39 -5.17
N PHE A 30 -9.88 -9.48 -5.71
CA PHE A 30 -9.46 -9.57 -7.09
C PHE A 30 -10.69 -9.51 -8.03
N PRO A 31 -10.75 -8.58 -8.99
CA PRO A 31 -11.88 -8.42 -9.92
C PRO A 31 -11.78 -9.42 -11.09
N SER A 32 -12.03 -10.70 -10.84
CA SER A 32 -11.78 -11.81 -11.77
C SER A 32 -12.43 -11.66 -13.15
N GLU A 33 -13.60 -11.03 -13.21
CA GLU A 33 -14.36 -10.90 -14.48
C GLU A 33 -13.86 -9.77 -15.37
N ASP A 34 -13.27 -8.73 -14.78
CA ASP A 34 -12.94 -7.48 -15.47
C ASP A 34 -11.64 -6.82 -14.98
N TRP A 35 -10.69 -7.60 -14.48
CA TRP A 35 -9.42 -7.08 -13.92
C TRP A 35 -8.64 -6.22 -14.93
N GLN A 36 -8.71 -6.52 -16.23
CA GLN A 36 -8.08 -5.70 -17.26
C GLN A 36 -8.65 -4.28 -17.30
N ALA A 37 -9.94 -4.13 -16.98
CA ALA A 37 -10.59 -2.82 -16.95
C ALA A 37 -9.98 -1.88 -15.91
N GLU A 38 -9.39 -2.40 -14.83
CA GLU A 38 -8.68 -1.60 -13.82
C GLU A 38 -7.57 -0.76 -14.47
N PHE A 39 -6.79 -1.31 -15.40
CA PHE A 39 -5.71 -0.62 -16.11
C PHE A 39 -6.23 0.48 -17.04
N PHE A 40 -7.28 0.20 -17.81
CA PHE A 40 -7.89 1.18 -18.71
C PHE A 40 -8.58 2.30 -17.91
N ASN A 41 -9.18 1.98 -16.79
CA ASN A 41 -9.80 2.95 -15.89
C ASN A 41 -8.74 3.80 -15.17
N ALA A 42 -7.63 3.21 -14.75
CA ALA A 42 -6.47 3.94 -14.23
C ALA A 42 -5.91 4.91 -15.29
N GLN A 43 -5.84 4.51 -16.55
CA GLN A 43 -5.43 5.38 -17.65
C GLN A 43 -6.38 6.57 -17.83
N LYS A 44 -7.69 6.37 -17.82
CA LYS A 44 -8.70 7.43 -17.94
C LYS A 44 -8.60 8.48 -16.82
N LEU A 45 -8.19 8.05 -15.63
CA LEU A 45 -8.08 8.88 -14.42
C LEU A 45 -6.67 9.45 -14.21
N ASP A 46 -5.74 9.16 -15.11
CA ASP A 46 -4.32 9.52 -14.97
C ASP A 46 -3.69 8.99 -13.68
N ILE A 47 -4.10 7.82 -13.24
CA ILE A 47 -3.46 7.05 -12.17
C ILE A 47 -2.24 6.35 -12.76
N SER A 48 -1.08 6.45 -12.11
CA SER A 48 0.20 6.01 -12.67
C SER A 48 0.39 4.50 -12.62
N PHE A 49 -0.11 3.83 -11.58
CA PHE A 49 0.10 2.40 -11.36
C PHE A 49 -1.10 1.74 -10.70
N VAL A 50 -1.18 0.43 -10.89
CA VAL A 50 -2.09 -0.45 -10.15
C VAL A 50 -1.27 -1.28 -9.16
N GLU A 51 -1.70 -1.30 -7.90
CA GLU A 51 -1.19 -2.21 -6.90
C GLU A 51 -1.97 -3.52 -6.99
N LEU A 52 -1.27 -4.60 -7.32
CA LEU A 52 -1.89 -5.92 -7.41
C LEU A 52 -2.14 -6.50 -6.01
N LEU A 53 -3.02 -7.45 -5.92
CA LEU A 53 -3.22 -8.23 -4.70
C LEU A 53 -3.23 -9.74 -4.98
N THR A 54 -2.72 -10.52 -4.04
CA THR A 54 -3.03 -11.93 -3.92
C THR A 54 -4.05 -12.08 -2.82
N GLU A 55 -5.14 -12.81 -3.10
CA GLU A 55 -6.29 -12.88 -2.22
C GLU A 55 -5.98 -13.62 -0.91
N ARG A 56 -6.82 -13.43 0.10
CA ARG A 56 -6.75 -14.09 1.41
C ARG A 56 -6.76 -15.61 1.31
N GLU A 57 -7.42 -16.17 0.29
CA GLU A 57 -7.38 -17.58 -0.06
C GLU A 57 -6.73 -17.75 -1.43
N PHE A 58 -6.01 -18.87 -1.62
CA PHE A 58 -5.34 -19.10 -2.90
C PHE A 58 -6.37 -19.24 -4.03
N ASN A 59 -6.31 -18.32 -4.98
CA ASN A 59 -7.14 -18.31 -6.17
C ASN A 59 -6.31 -18.58 -7.42
N ILE A 60 -6.42 -19.79 -7.98
CA ILE A 60 -5.67 -20.20 -9.17
C ILE A 60 -6.00 -19.35 -10.40
N ASP A 61 -7.22 -18.76 -10.45
CA ASP A 61 -7.67 -17.94 -11.56
C ASP A 61 -7.11 -16.51 -11.53
N ASN A 62 -6.43 -16.11 -10.44
CA ASN A 62 -5.70 -14.86 -10.42
C ASN A 62 -4.52 -14.94 -11.40
N PRO A 63 -4.45 -14.06 -12.42
CA PRO A 63 -3.47 -14.13 -13.52
C PRO A 63 -2.02 -14.05 -13.04
N VAL A 64 -1.74 -13.55 -11.84
CA VAL A 64 -0.38 -13.50 -11.29
C VAL A 64 0.27 -14.87 -11.17
N TRP A 65 -0.51 -15.95 -11.05
CA TRP A 65 -0.01 -17.29 -10.79
C TRP A 65 0.43 -18.06 -12.04
N SER A 66 0.03 -17.65 -13.22
CA SER A 66 0.42 -18.30 -14.48
C SER A 66 1.31 -17.40 -15.34
N GLU A 67 2.22 -18.00 -16.11
CA GLU A 67 3.06 -17.27 -17.07
C GLU A 67 2.21 -16.51 -18.11
N HIS A 68 1.17 -17.18 -18.61
CA HIS A 68 0.21 -16.58 -19.55
C HIS A 68 -0.50 -15.37 -18.93
N GLY A 69 -1.03 -15.51 -17.72
CA GLY A 69 -1.70 -14.40 -17.03
C GLY A 69 -0.77 -13.22 -16.72
N ARG A 70 0.48 -13.47 -16.34
CA ARG A 70 1.46 -12.39 -16.16
C ARG A 70 1.79 -11.71 -17.48
N GLN A 71 1.80 -12.44 -18.60
CA GLN A 71 1.96 -11.81 -19.91
C GLN A 71 0.76 -10.92 -20.25
N GLU A 72 -0.47 -11.35 -19.96
CA GLU A 72 -1.67 -10.50 -20.14
C GLU A 72 -1.62 -9.23 -19.27
N ILE A 73 -1.11 -9.32 -18.03
CA ILE A 73 -0.88 -8.13 -17.16
C ILE A 73 0.13 -7.18 -17.82
N LYS A 74 1.25 -7.70 -18.32
CA LYS A 74 2.27 -6.89 -19.02
C LYS A 74 1.69 -6.23 -20.27
N ASP A 75 0.85 -6.93 -21.02
CA ASP A 75 0.18 -6.41 -22.20
C ASP A 75 -0.80 -5.27 -21.84
N ALA A 76 -1.57 -5.42 -20.77
CA ALA A 76 -2.43 -4.37 -20.25
C ALA A 76 -1.63 -3.14 -19.79
N CYS A 77 -0.51 -3.34 -19.11
CA CYS A 77 0.41 -2.27 -18.73
C CYS A 77 0.95 -1.52 -19.94
N ASN A 78 1.41 -2.25 -20.97
CA ASN A 78 1.93 -1.67 -22.20
C ASN A 78 0.88 -0.88 -22.98
N ALA A 79 -0.34 -1.43 -23.10
CA ALA A 79 -1.46 -0.81 -23.79
C ALA A 79 -1.92 0.51 -23.13
N THR A 80 -1.88 0.55 -21.81
CA THR A 80 -2.36 1.70 -21.02
C THR A 80 -1.23 2.63 -20.56
N LYS A 81 0.01 2.19 -20.66
CA LYS A 81 1.20 2.86 -20.08
C LYS A 81 1.06 3.07 -18.58
N ARG A 82 0.48 2.09 -17.90
CA ARG A 82 0.42 2.03 -16.44
C ARG A 82 1.45 1.03 -15.96
N GLU A 83 1.92 1.21 -14.73
CA GLU A 83 2.94 0.36 -14.10
C GLU A 83 2.28 -0.59 -13.11
N ILE A 84 2.95 -1.67 -12.75
CA ILE A 84 2.75 -2.38 -11.49
C ILE A 84 3.85 -1.90 -10.55
N TYR A 85 3.48 -1.17 -9.51
CA TYR A 85 4.47 -0.66 -8.55
C TYR A 85 4.63 -1.62 -7.37
N SER A 86 3.52 -2.15 -6.89
CA SER A 86 3.45 -2.99 -5.70
C SER A 86 2.51 -4.18 -5.89
N ILE A 87 2.72 -5.19 -5.07
CA ILE A 87 1.81 -6.33 -4.90
C ILE A 87 1.60 -6.58 -3.40
N CYS A 88 0.34 -6.67 -2.97
CA CYS A 88 -0.06 -6.94 -1.60
C CYS A 88 -0.34 -8.43 -1.41
N ILE A 89 0.21 -9.03 -0.35
CA ILE A 89 0.05 -10.45 -0.04
C ILE A 89 -1.06 -10.62 1.00
N ASP A 90 -2.34 -10.46 0.60
CA ASP A 90 -3.47 -10.64 1.53
C ASP A 90 -3.57 -12.09 2.06
N TYR A 91 -2.94 -13.06 1.39
CA TYR A 91 -2.91 -14.45 1.81
C TYR A 91 -2.43 -14.62 3.25
N ILE A 92 -1.43 -13.84 3.67
CA ILE A 92 -0.87 -13.94 5.03
C ILE A 92 -1.80 -13.39 6.13
N ILE A 93 -2.89 -12.71 5.77
CA ILE A 93 -3.88 -12.25 6.76
C ILE A 93 -4.63 -13.44 7.37
N ASN A 94 -5.00 -14.43 6.55
CA ASN A 94 -5.69 -15.65 7.00
C ASN A 94 -4.74 -16.80 7.34
N HIS A 95 -3.48 -16.73 6.91
CA HIS A 95 -2.48 -17.80 7.06
C HIS A 95 -1.27 -17.27 7.81
N SER A 96 -1.08 -17.73 9.04
CA SER A 96 -0.01 -17.25 9.92
C SER A 96 1.36 -17.37 9.28
N LEU A 97 2.04 -16.25 9.13
CA LEU A 97 3.39 -16.24 8.57
C LEU A 97 4.43 -16.96 9.48
N LEU A 98 4.15 -17.02 10.79
CA LEU A 98 5.01 -17.70 11.75
C LEU A 98 4.77 -19.21 11.84
N ASP A 99 3.50 -19.63 11.66
CA ASP A 99 3.08 -21.00 11.97
C ASP A 99 2.69 -21.83 10.73
N ASP A 100 2.39 -21.16 9.60
CA ASP A 100 1.98 -21.84 8.36
C ASP A 100 3.11 -21.81 7.31
N ARG A 101 3.69 -23.00 7.09
CA ARG A 101 4.73 -23.17 6.07
C ARG A 101 4.24 -22.80 4.67
N THR A 102 2.95 -23.01 4.37
CA THR A 102 2.34 -22.66 3.08
C THR A 102 2.33 -21.16 2.86
N ALA A 103 2.15 -20.36 3.93
CA ALA A 103 2.24 -18.90 3.86
C ALA A 103 3.63 -18.44 3.41
N LEU A 104 4.70 -19.03 3.95
CA LEU A 104 6.07 -18.74 3.53
C LEU A 104 6.35 -19.16 2.08
N GLU A 105 5.84 -20.31 1.66
CA GLU A 105 5.98 -20.78 0.27
C GLU A 105 5.24 -19.84 -0.68
N ASN A 106 4.06 -19.34 -0.30
CA ASN A 106 3.31 -18.35 -1.06
C ASN A 106 4.08 -17.04 -1.19
N VAL A 107 4.66 -16.53 -0.09
CA VAL A 107 5.51 -15.32 -0.11
C VAL A 107 6.66 -15.44 -1.12
N ARG A 108 7.38 -16.57 -1.12
CA ARG A 108 8.48 -16.81 -2.07
C ARG A 108 8.00 -16.81 -3.52
N ARG A 109 6.84 -17.41 -3.78
CA ARG A 109 6.22 -17.36 -5.11
C ARG A 109 5.88 -15.93 -5.51
N VAL A 110 5.39 -15.10 -4.58
CA VAL A 110 5.08 -13.69 -4.84
C VAL A 110 6.35 -12.90 -5.15
N PHE A 111 7.49 -13.17 -4.52
CA PHE A 111 8.76 -12.51 -4.90
C PHE A 111 9.14 -12.77 -6.36
N ALA A 112 9.01 -14.02 -6.82
CA ALA A 112 9.28 -14.35 -8.23
C ALA A 112 8.27 -13.71 -9.18
N VAL A 113 7.00 -13.62 -8.79
CA VAL A 113 5.95 -12.95 -9.55
C VAL A 113 6.22 -11.43 -9.62
N ALA A 114 6.57 -10.81 -8.50
CA ALA A 114 6.86 -9.40 -8.41
C ALA A 114 8.05 -9.01 -9.30
N ASP A 115 9.11 -9.81 -9.30
CA ASP A 115 10.28 -9.64 -10.17
C ASP A 115 9.89 -9.74 -11.66
N ASP A 116 9.16 -10.79 -12.03
CA ASP A 116 8.69 -10.98 -13.42
C ASP A 116 7.78 -9.84 -13.91
N LEU A 117 6.97 -9.26 -13.02
CA LEU A 117 6.09 -8.13 -13.34
C LEU A 117 6.77 -6.76 -13.23
N GLY A 118 8.02 -6.70 -12.76
CA GLY A 118 8.77 -5.45 -12.57
C GLY A 118 8.27 -4.60 -11.39
N CYS A 119 7.62 -5.22 -10.39
CA CYS A 119 7.26 -4.55 -9.14
C CYS A 119 8.51 -4.09 -8.40
N LYS A 120 8.33 -3.04 -7.58
CA LYS A 120 9.36 -2.56 -6.67
C LYS A 120 9.11 -2.96 -5.24
N VAL A 121 7.84 -3.06 -4.86
CA VAL A 121 7.40 -3.21 -3.48
C VAL A 121 6.52 -4.44 -3.36
N VAL A 122 6.76 -5.21 -2.31
CA VAL A 122 5.86 -6.28 -1.85
C VAL A 122 5.33 -5.89 -0.47
N ILE A 123 4.01 -5.78 -0.36
CA ILE A 123 3.34 -5.36 0.88
C ILE A 123 2.95 -6.58 1.69
N PHE A 124 3.32 -6.54 2.96
CA PHE A 124 3.02 -7.55 3.97
C PHE A 124 2.01 -6.98 4.97
N PRO A 125 0.71 -7.25 4.79
CA PRO A 125 -0.31 -6.87 5.75
C PRO A 125 -0.24 -7.79 6.98
N LEU A 126 0.56 -7.39 7.97
CA LEU A 126 0.73 -8.14 9.23
C LEU A 126 -0.45 -7.86 10.16
N LEU A 127 -1.57 -8.48 9.83
CA LEU A 127 -2.88 -8.36 10.44
C LEU A 127 -3.43 -9.76 10.79
N GLU A 128 -4.45 -9.82 11.61
CA GLU A 128 -5.20 -11.04 11.97
C GLU A 128 -4.28 -12.23 12.34
N GLU A 129 -4.21 -13.32 11.55
CA GLU A 129 -3.38 -14.48 11.86
C GLU A 129 -1.87 -14.20 11.81
N SER A 130 -1.46 -13.23 11.01
CA SER A 130 -0.06 -12.76 10.97
C SER A 130 0.15 -11.46 11.76
N ASN A 131 -0.71 -11.13 12.72
CA ASN A 131 -0.66 -9.85 13.42
C ASN A 131 0.68 -9.65 14.14
N LEU A 132 1.36 -8.57 13.76
CA LEU A 132 2.61 -8.14 14.39
C LEU A 132 2.31 -7.35 15.67
N GLU A 133 2.69 -7.93 16.80
CA GLU A 133 2.58 -7.33 18.12
C GLU A 133 3.93 -7.35 18.84
N THR A 134 4.08 -6.57 19.90
CA THR A 134 5.30 -6.53 20.71
C THR A 134 5.72 -7.92 21.20
N ARG A 135 4.77 -8.77 21.57
CA ARG A 135 5.03 -10.14 22.11
C ARG A 135 5.68 -11.10 21.10
N ASN A 136 5.47 -10.91 19.79
CA ASN A 136 6.02 -11.76 18.72
C ASN A 136 7.03 -11.03 17.81
N SER A 137 7.35 -9.79 18.11
CA SER A 137 8.20 -8.93 17.28
C SER A 137 9.61 -9.49 17.04
N ILE A 138 10.16 -10.27 17.99
CA ILE A 138 11.47 -10.91 17.84
C ILE A 138 11.40 -11.99 16.77
N GLN A 139 10.39 -12.86 16.81
CA GLN A 139 10.22 -13.96 15.85
C GLN A 139 9.98 -13.41 14.44
N PHE A 140 9.14 -12.38 14.32
CA PHE A 140 8.94 -11.69 13.05
C PHE A 140 10.24 -11.04 12.57
N ALA A 141 11.02 -10.39 13.43
CA ALA A 141 12.28 -9.77 13.02
C ALA A 141 13.26 -10.80 12.46
N GLU A 142 13.44 -11.94 13.14
CA GLU A 142 14.28 -13.03 12.64
C GLU A 142 13.82 -13.55 11.27
N MET A 143 12.50 -13.68 11.08
CA MET A 143 11.92 -14.07 9.79
C MET A 143 12.15 -13.01 8.72
N PHE A 144 11.92 -11.72 9.01
CA PHE A 144 12.09 -10.64 8.06
C PHE A 144 13.55 -10.43 7.66
N ILE A 145 14.52 -10.74 8.53
CA ILE A 145 15.94 -10.79 8.17
C ILE A 145 16.18 -11.82 7.05
N LEU A 146 15.56 -13.00 7.13
CA LEU A 146 15.68 -14.03 6.10
C LEU A 146 14.93 -13.65 4.82
N LEU A 147 13.69 -13.19 4.96
CA LEU A 147 12.89 -12.74 3.81
C LEU A 147 13.50 -11.56 3.08
N SER A 148 14.13 -10.62 3.80
CA SER A 148 14.82 -9.49 3.18
C SER A 148 15.98 -9.92 2.27
N ALA A 149 16.73 -10.95 2.69
CA ALA A 149 17.81 -11.49 1.88
C ALA A 149 17.29 -12.24 0.62
N GLU A 150 16.10 -12.85 0.71
CA GLU A 150 15.44 -13.44 -0.45
C GLU A 150 14.90 -12.36 -1.40
N ALA A 151 14.19 -11.35 -0.87
CA ALA A 151 13.65 -10.22 -1.64
C ALA A 151 14.75 -9.42 -2.35
N ALA A 152 15.92 -9.25 -1.71
CA ALA A 152 17.06 -8.54 -2.30
C ALA A 152 17.59 -9.20 -3.58
N LYS A 153 17.45 -10.52 -3.75
CA LYS A 153 17.82 -11.22 -5.01
C LYS A 153 16.98 -10.78 -6.19
N HIS A 154 15.80 -10.25 -5.92
CA HIS A 154 14.82 -9.75 -6.89
C HIS A 154 14.76 -8.20 -6.91
N ASN A 155 15.67 -7.53 -6.22
CA ASN A 155 15.67 -6.06 -6.04
C ASN A 155 14.35 -5.52 -5.46
N LEU A 156 13.68 -6.27 -4.60
CA LEU A 156 12.40 -5.92 -3.99
C LEU A 156 12.59 -5.27 -2.61
N ILE A 157 11.70 -4.33 -2.33
CA ILE A 157 11.51 -3.75 -1.01
C ILE A 157 10.29 -4.44 -0.37
N ILE A 158 10.47 -4.94 0.85
CA ILE A 158 9.39 -5.44 1.68
C ILE A 158 8.81 -4.26 2.45
N CYS A 159 7.51 -4.02 2.33
CA CYS A 159 6.81 -3.01 3.10
C CYS A 159 5.83 -3.66 4.09
N VAL A 160 6.05 -3.41 5.37
CA VAL A 160 5.20 -3.94 6.45
C VAL A 160 4.02 -2.98 6.66
N GLU A 161 2.81 -3.50 6.51
CA GLU A 161 1.59 -2.83 6.96
C GLU A 161 1.15 -3.46 8.28
N THR A 162 0.97 -2.66 9.34
CA THR A 162 0.63 -3.14 10.67
C THR A 162 -0.14 -2.10 11.47
N LEU A 163 -0.83 -2.58 12.50
CA LEU A 163 -1.53 -1.73 13.48
C LEU A 163 -0.66 -1.32 14.66
N MET A 164 0.62 -1.70 14.70
CA MET A 164 1.55 -1.25 15.76
C MET A 164 1.68 0.28 15.77
N LYS A 165 1.85 0.86 16.95
CA LYS A 165 2.23 2.28 17.08
C LYS A 165 3.57 2.54 16.40
N ALA A 166 3.76 3.75 15.89
CA ALA A 166 4.97 4.10 15.16
C ALA A 166 6.25 3.84 15.96
N GLY A 167 6.25 4.09 17.29
CA GLY A 167 7.40 3.80 18.14
C GLY A 167 7.79 2.32 18.16
N ASP A 168 6.81 1.44 18.38
CA ASP A 168 7.03 0.00 18.41
C ASP A 168 7.41 -0.54 17.01
N LEU A 169 6.85 0.04 15.95
CA LEU A 169 7.21 -0.32 14.57
C LEU A 169 8.65 0.10 14.24
N VAL A 170 9.09 1.27 14.69
CA VAL A 170 10.49 1.69 14.53
C VAL A 170 11.42 0.71 15.24
N GLU A 171 11.14 0.34 16.51
CA GLU A 171 11.94 -0.65 17.24
C GLU A 171 11.99 -2.00 16.52
N PHE A 172 10.89 -2.41 15.91
CA PHE A 172 10.85 -3.62 15.07
C PHE A 172 11.73 -3.49 13.83
N LEU A 173 11.62 -2.38 13.08
CA LEU A 173 12.40 -2.13 11.87
C LEU A 173 13.91 -2.00 12.16
N GLU A 174 14.27 -1.34 13.27
CA GLU A 174 15.65 -1.26 13.75
C GLU A 174 16.21 -2.63 14.15
N ARG A 175 15.38 -3.51 14.72
CA ARG A 175 15.76 -4.89 15.04
C ARG A 175 15.96 -5.74 13.78
N VAL A 176 15.15 -5.54 12.75
CA VAL A 176 15.34 -6.18 11.43
C VAL A 176 16.63 -5.72 10.79
N ASP A 177 16.97 -4.43 10.90
CA ASP A 177 18.21 -3.81 10.39
C ASP A 177 18.49 -4.19 8.93
N ARG A 178 17.54 -3.91 8.05
CA ARG A 178 17.66 -4.16 6.61
C ARG A 178 17.10 -2.98 5.81
N ASP A 179 17.91 -2.45 4.90
CA ASP A 179 17.55 -1.28 4.08
C ASP A 179 16.32 -1.52 3.19
N ASN A 180 16.10 -2.77 2.79
CA ASN A 180 14.97 -3.18 1.96
C ASN A 180 13.76 -3.68 2.75
N VAL A 181 13.68 -3.40 4.05
CA VAL A 181 12.47 -3.60 4.87
C VAL A 181 12.00 -2.25 5.38
N LYS A 182 10.82 -1.86 4.96
CA LYS A 182 10.22 -0.54 5.15
C LYS A 182 8.80 -0.66 5.67
N ALA A 183 8.13 0.48 5.85
CA ALA A 183 6.75 0.55 6.32
C ALA A 183 5.79 1.04 5.23
N VAL A 184 4.58 0.49 5.24
CA VAL A 184 3.39 1.14 4.68
C VAL A 184 2.78 2.02 5.76
N PHE A 185 2.47 3.26 5.41
CA PHE A 185 1.64 4.11 6.25
C PHE A 185 0.21 4.14 5.70
N ASP A 186 -0.71 3.43 6.36
CA ASP A 186 -2.13 3.44 6.01
C ASP A 186 -2.88 4.45 6.87
N THR A 187 -3.41 5.50 6.27
CA THR A 187 -4.06 6.61 6.97
C THR A 187 -5.33 6.18 7.69
N GLY A 188 -6.11 5.27 7.11
CA GLY A 188 -7.39 4.82 7.67
C GLY A 188 -7.24 3.73 8.73
N ASN A 189 -6.30 2.82 8.58
CA ASN A 189 -6.08 1.77 9.57
C ASN A 189 -5.53 2.36 10.87
N ARG A 190 -4.61 3.32 10.79
CA ARG A 190 -4.02 3.97 11.97
C ARG A 190 -4.99 4.85 12.73
N ILE A 191 -5.92 5.53 12.04
CA ILE A 191 -6.86 6.45 12.70
C ILE A 191 -7.85 5.74 13.64
N VAL A 192 -8.20 4.47 13.37
CA VAL A 192 -9.18 3.72 14.18
C VAL A 192 -8.56 2.98 15.36
N VAL A 193 -7.26 2.67 15.30
CA VAL A 193 -6.60 1.83 16.32
C VAL A 193 -5.93 2.65 17.40
N HIS A 194 -5.45 3.82 17.05
CA HIS A 194 -4.76 4.72 17.96
C HIS A 194 -5.64 5.94 18.23
N ASP A 195 -5.60 6.45 19.46
CA ASP A 195 -6.31 7.66 19.83
C ASP A 195 -5.94 8.78 18.84
N CYS A 196 -6.87 9.08 17.95
CA CYS A 196 -6.68 9.58 16.58
C CYS A 196 -6.06 10.97 16.43
N ASN A 197 -5.64 11.60 17.50
CA ASN A 197 -5.18 12.98 17.44
C ASN A 197 -3.73 13.14 16.98
N ASN A 198 -3.06 12.05 16.57
CA ASN A 198 -1.60 12.10 16.39
C ASN A 198 -1.02 11.43 15.13
N LEU A 199 -1.76 11.40 14.00
CA LEU A 199 -1.19 10.94 12.72
C LEU A 199 0.06 11.73 12.31
N HIS A 200 0.14 13.00 12.70
CA HIS A 200 1.32 13.82 12.46
C HIS A 200 2.57 13.22 13.11
N ASP A 201 2.51 12.96 14.42
CA ASP A 201 3.66 12.42 15.15
C ASP A 201 3.97 10.98 14.74
N GLU A 202 2.96 10.19 14.39
CA GLU A 202 3.14 8.85 13.82
C GLU A 202 3.98 8.90 12.53
N ILE A 203 3.65 9.82 11.62
CA ILE A 203 4.39 10.01 10.37
C ILE A 203 5.82 10.50 10.66
N LEU A 204 5.97 11.48 11.55
CA LEU A 204 7.31 12.00 11.89
C LEU A 204 8.20 10.94 12.54
N ARG A 205 7.66 10.05 13.37
CA ARG A 205 8.41 8.95 14.00
C ARG A 205 8.88 7.91 12.97
N LEU A 206 8.13 7.75 11.87
CA LEU A 206 8.47 6.83 10.79
C LEU A 206 9.28 7.50 9.68
N ASP A 207 9.87 8.68 9.92
CA ASP A 207 10.76 9.34 8.97
C ASP A 207 11.91 8.41 8.56
N GLY A 208 12.14 8.28 7.25
CA GLY A 208 13.13 7.35 6.67
C GLY A 208 12.67 5.88 6.58
N TYR A 209 11.55 5.51 7.22
CA TYR A 209 11.01 4.15 7.13
C TYR A 209 9.80 4.02 6.18
N ILE A 210 9.04 5.09 5.94
CA ILE A 210 7.87 5.04 5.06
C ILE A 210 8.32 4.97 3.59
N GLU A 211 8.04 3.85 2.92
CA GLU A 211 8.27 3.66 1.48
C GLU A 211 6.97 3.78 0.67
N HIS A 212 5.84 3.45 1.28
CA HIS A 212 4.54 3.40 0.62
C HIS A 212 3.45 3.99 1.53
N VAL A 213 2.49 4.70 0.94
CA VAL A 213 1.37 5.29 1.68
C VAL A 213 0.06 4.82 1.09
N HIS A 214 -0.77 4.16 1.90
CA HIS A 214 -2.17 3.90 1.59
C HIS A 214 -3.03 5.07 2.04
N ILE A 215 -3.70 5.69 1.09
CA ILE A 215 -4.68 6.74 1.34
C ILE A 215 -6.05 6.10 1.52
N LYS A 216 -6.59 6.23 2.71
CA LYS A 216 -7.85 5.64 3.14
C LYS A 216 -8.50 6.54 4.18
N ASP A 217 -9.81 6.58 4.25
CA ASP A 217 -10.55 7.26 5.31
C ASP A 217 -11.56 6.30 5.93
N LYS A 218 -11.74 6.39 7.24
CA LYS A 218 -12.66 5.54 8.00
C LYS A 218 -13.53 6.35 8.91
N ASN A 219 -14.77 5.87 9.13
CA ASN A 219 -15.67 6.42 10.13
C ASN A 219 -15.44 5.80 11.52
N ASN A 220 -16.21 6.25 12.51
CA ASN A 220 -16.14 5.74 13.89
C ASN A 220 -16.46 4.23 14.04
N SER A 221 -17.13 3.65 13.06
CA SER A 221 -17.42 2.20 13.02
C SER A 221 -16.31 1.38 12.34
N GLY A 222 -15.22 2.04 11.88
CA GLY A 222 -14.13 1.39 11.19
C GLY A 222 -14.41 1.09 9.71
N GLU A 223 -15.52 1.57 9.16
CA GLU A 223 -15.88 1.39 7.75
C GLU A 223 -15.15 2.38 6.86
N ASN A 224 -14.71 1.93 5.68
CA ASN A 224 -14.12 2.81 4.67
C ASN A 224 -15.17 3.77 4.10
N VAL A 225 -14.86 5.06 4.13
CA VAL A 225 -15.74 6.13 3.64
C VAL A 225 -15.05 6.97 2.57
N ILE A 226 -15.80 7.85 1.93
CA ILE A 226 -15.28 8.84 0.99
C ILE A 226 -14.24 9.73 1.69
N LEU A 227 -13.11 10.00 1.05
CA LEU A 227 -12.05 10.83 1.64
C LEU A 227 -12.60 12.21 2.09
N GLY A 228 -12.26 12.57 3.32
CA GLY A 228 -12.71 13.81 3.96
C GLY A 228 -14.07 13.72 4.63
N THR A 229 -14.73 12.56 4.62
CA THR A 229 -15.99 12.36 5.34
C THR A 229 -15.85 11.50 6.59
N GLY A 230 -14.65 10.99 6.86
CA GLY A 230 -14.31 10.15 7.99
C GLY A 230 -13.53 10.89 9.08
N LEU A 231 -12.63 10.16 9.70
CA LEU A 231 -11.85 10.61 10.85
C LEU A 231 -10.48 11.21 10.48
N VAL A 232 -9.98 10.94 9.26
CA VAL A 232 -8.64 11.37 8.86
C VAL A 232 -8.61 12.86 8.56
N ASP A 233 -7.81 13.63 9.31
CA ASP A 233 -7.45 14.99 8.91
C ASP A 233 -6.31 14.94 7.88
N PHE A 234 -6.68 15.00 6.60
CA PHE A 234 -5.71 14.95 5.49
C PHE A 234 -4.79 16.17 5.43
N ARG A 235 -5.17 17.30 6.01
CA ARG A 235 -4.28 18.46 6.12
C ARG A 235 -3.07 18.10 6.99
N ILE A 236 -3.33 17.46 8.13
CA ILE A 236 -2.29 16.97 9.05
C ILE A 236 -1.41 15.93 8.36
N VAL A 237 -2.01 14.94 7.69
CA VAL A 237 -1.28 13.89 6.96
C VAL A 237 -0.35 14.49 5.91
N PHE A 238 -0.86 15.33 5.03
CA PHE A 238 -0.06 15.93 3.95
C PHE A 238 1.01 16.90 4.47
N SER A 239 0.74 17.61 5.58
CA SER A 239 1.74 18.44 6.26
C SER A 239 2.89 17.58 6.79
N ALA A 240 2.59 16.50 7.51
CA ALA A 240 3.60 15.60 8.07
C ALA A 240 4.43 14.90 6.97
N LEU A 241 3.79 14.36 5.93
CA LEU A 241 4.49 13.76 4.78
C LEU A 241 5.44 14.74 4.07
N ARG A 242 5.09 16.01 4.06
CA ARG A 242 5.96 17.06 3.53
C ARG A 242 7.13 17.32 4.46
N ARG A 243 6.87 17.39 5.76
CA ARG A 243 7.91 17.66 6.77
C ARG A 243 9.01 16.60 6.76
N ILE A 244 8.67 15.33 6.52
CA ILE A 244 9.66 14.24 6.36
C ILE A 244 10.19 14.15 4.91
N ASN A 245 9.86 15.10 4.04
CA ASN A 245 10.25 15.09 2.64
C ASN A 245 9.90 13.78 1.92
N TYR A 246 8.76 13.17 2.22
CA TYR A 246 8.33 11.92 1.59
C TYR A 246 8.20 12.09 0.08
N GLN A 247 8.85 11.24 -0.71
CA GLN A 247 8.87 11.27 -2.16
C GLN A 247 8.20 10.05 -2.81
N GLY A 248 7.76 9.10 -2.00
CA GLY A 248 7.11 7.88 -2.46
C GLY A 248 5.71 8.10 -3.02
N PRO A 249 5.09 7.03 -3.56
CA PRO A 249 3.76 7.09 -4.15
C PRO A 249 2.66 7.19 -3.08
N LEU A 250 1.50 7.66 -3.53
CA LEU A 250 0.25 7.65 -2.75
C LEU A 250 -0.72 6.68 -3.41
N ASN A 251 -1.03 5.58 -2.76
CA ASN A 251 -1.90 4.55 -3.29
C ASN A 251 -3.31 4.66 -2.70
N PHE A 252 -4.33 4.72 -3.56
CA PHE A 252 -5.72 4.76 -3.14
C PHE A 252 -6.22 3.36 -2.78
N GLU A 253 -6.32 3.09 -1.50
CA GLU A 253 -7.02 1.93 -0.96
C GLU A 253 -8.37 2.33 -0.36
N THR A 254 -9.10 3.15 -1.10
CA THR A 254 -10.32 3.85 -0.70
C THR A 254 -11.57 3.03 -0.96
N THR A 255 -12.71 3.48 -0.41
CA THR A 255 -14.02 3.00 -0.86
C THR A 255 -14.26 3.31 -2.35
N ARG A 256 -15.08 2.48 -3.01
CA ARG A 256 -15.48 2.67 -4.41
C ARG A 256 -16.70 3.58 -4.56
N GLY A 257 -17.43 3.84 -3.48
CA GLY A 257 -18.73 4.48 -3.58
C GLY A 257 -19.71 3.69 -4.45
N GLN A 258 -20.70 4.37 -5.00
CA GLN A 258 -21.67 3.76 -5.94
C GLN A 258 -21.15 3.76 -7.38
N ASP A 259 -20.35 4.77 -7.74
CA ASP A 259 -19.66 4.88 -9.02
C ASP A 259 -18.15 4.89 -8.77
N PRO A 260 -17.45 3.79 -9.06
CA PRO A 260 -16.01 3.68 -8.80
C PRO A 260 -15.18 4.77 -9.48
N LEU A 261 -15.51 5.12 -10.73
CA LEU A 261 -14.71 6.10 -11.49
C LEU A 261 -14.96 7.52 -11.01
N ALA A 262 -16.20 7.91 -10.77
CA ALA A 262 -16.53 9.22 -10.22
C ALA A 262 -15.93 9.38 -8.81
N THR A 263 -16.00 8.33 -8.00
CA THR A 263 -15.41 8.31 -6.64
C THR A 263 -13.89 8.45 -6.70
N ALA A 264 -13.21 7.69 -7.54
CA ALA A 264 -11.76 7.78 -7.71
C ALA A 264 -11.33 9.15 -8.25
N ALA A 265 -12.05 9.73 -9.21
CA ALA A 265 -11.79 11.08 -9.71
C ALA A 265 -11.91 12.14 -8.61
N PHE A 266 -12.90 12.00 -7.72
CA PHE A 266 -13.02 12.86 -6.53
C PHE A 266 -11.82 12.69 -5.60
N HIS A 267 -11.44 11.46 -5.26
CA HIS A 267 -10.31 11.17 -4.37
C HIS A 267 -8.99 11.76 -4.90
N ILE A 268 -8.75 11.64 -6.19
CA ILE A 268 -7.57 12.24 -6.86
C ILE A 268 -7.59 13.77 -6.71
N SER A 269 -8.73 14.38 -6.99
CA SER A 269 -8.89 15.85 -6.92
C SER A 269 -8.71 16.34 -5.48
N PHE A 270 -9.26 15.60 -4.52
CA PHE A 270 -9.14 15.86 -3.09
C PHE A 270 -7.66 15.83 -2.63
N CYS A 271 -6.93 14.78 -2.98
CA CYS A 271 -5.52 14.69 -2.62
C CYS A 271 -4.65 15.74 -3.33
N LYS A 272 -4.92 16.03 -4.61
CA LYS A 272 -4.24 17.10 -5.35
C LYS A 272 -4.43 18.47 -4.69
N PHE A 273 -5.61 18.74 -4.14
CA PHE A 273 -5.87 19.95 -3.39
C PHE A 273 -4.90 20.11 -2.22
N PHE A 274 -4.79 19.10 -1.35
CA PHE A 274 -3.88 19.15 -0.20
C PHE A 274 -2.39 19.15 -0.59
N GLN A 275 -2.03 18.51 -1.70
CA GLN A 275 -0.66 18.58 -2.21
C GLN A 275 -0.26 20.01 -2.61
N ASN A 276 -1.21 20.80 -3.11
CA ASN A 276 -0.95 22.13 -3.64
C ASN A 276 -1.13 23.25 -2.61
N GLU A 277 -2.04 23.09 -1.64
CA GLU A 277 -2.42 24.16 -0.69
C GLU A 277 -1.51 24.31 0.53
N VAL A 278 -0.81 23.29 0.92
CA VAL A 278 0.01 23.39 2.15
C VAL A 278 1.36 24.04 1.84
N SER A 279 1.32 25.29 1.46
CA SER A 279 2.43 26.21 1.60
C SER A 279 2.26 26.92 2.92
N GLU A 280 3.23 26.69 3.84
CA GLU A 280 3.52 27.54 5.00
C GLU A 280 2.41 27.70 6.05
N ASP A 281 2.72 27.43 7.29
CA ASP A 281 2.00 27.67 8.54
C ASP A 281 1.19 26.49 9.14
N LEU A 282 1.93 25.55 9.76
CA LEU A 282 1.52 24.97 11.05
C LEU A 282 2.75 24.90 11.97
#